data_72a5120c18888437c8f0ffc12e0f120a
#
_entry.id   72a5120c18888437c8f0ffc12e0f120a
#
_cell.length_a   1.000
_cell.length_b   1.000
_cell.length_c   1.000
_cell.angle_alpha   90.00
_cell.angle_beta   90.00
_cell.angle_gamma   90.00
#
_symmetry.space_group_name_H-M   'P 1'
#
loop_
_entity.id
_entity.type
_entity.pdbx_description
1 polymer ?
#
loop_
_entity_poly.entity_id
_entity_poly.type
_entity_poly.pdbx_seq_one_letter_code
_entity_poly.pdbx_strand_id
1 'polypeptide(L)'
;MNVSYNKIHLSKIFSVLVAIIAMTSIRAEGQTTGYPLNYKIEGRDTVYLIYMRELYFFNRPVNKNSRQWRNYYRLVYNFKKVYPYALIARDKIQEADSIIAARNYKGGQRERFIKQFENELFSEFEKPLKKMTISQGKLLLKLIDREVGQSSYYLIKNYRGGFTAFFWQGIARIFGSNLKTPYDKFGEDKAIEELVVMYQNGSFDYLYYSLF
;
A
#
# COMPACT_ATOMS: atom_id res chain seq x y z
N MET A 1 38.18 69.27 -30.85
CA MET A 1 37.77 68.95 -29.48
C MET A 1 36.79 67.76 -29.43
N ASN A 2 37.02 66.68 -30.19
CA ASN A 2 36.09 65.54 -30.33
C ASN A 2 36.74 64.16 -30.23
N VAL A 3 38.05 64.06 -29.92
CA VAL A 3 38.73 62.74 -29.88
C VAL A 3 38.73 62.13 -28.45
N SER A 4 38.52 62.95 -27.42
CA SER A 4 38.56 62.48 -26.01
C SER A 4 37.28 61.83 -25.57
N TYR A 5 36.12 62.20 -26.12
CA TYR A 5 34.80 61.66 -25.70
C TYR A 5 34.59 60.25 -26.18
N ASN A 6 35.09 59.85 -27.32
CA ASN A 6 34.95 58.51 -27.87
C ASN A 6 35.78 57.44 -27.11
N LYS A 7 36.95 57.83 -26.54
CA LYS A 7 37.77 56.88 -25.79
C LYS A 7 37.16 56.44 -24.48
N ILE A 8 36.41 57.30 -23.79
CA ILE A 8 35.79 57.04 -22.52
C ILE A 8 34.59 56.13 -22.72
N HIS A 9 33.81 56.29 -23.78
CA HIS A 9 32.68 55.41 -24.11
C HIS A 9 33.15 54.01 -24.54
N LEU A 10 34.21 53.92 -25.32
CA LEU A 10 34.76 52.62 -25.77
C LEU A 10 35.31 51.79 -24.60
N SER A 11 35.98 52.45 -23.63
CA SER A 11 36.47 51.81 -22.40
C SER A 11 35.34 51.25 -21.52
N LYS A 12 34.24 51.99 -21.36
CA LYS A 12 33.09 51.56 -20.62
C LYS A 12 32.36 50.38 -21.27
N ILE A 13 32.22 50.42 -22.59
CA ILE A 13 31.62 49.31 -23.37
C ILE A 13 32.50 48.06 -23.26
N PHE A 14 33.81 48.19 -23.33
CA PHE A 14 34.78 47.10 -23.19
C PHE A 14 34.70 46.48 -21.77
N SER A 15 34.61 47.32 -20.72
CA SER A 15 34.45 46.85 -19.33
C SER A 15 33.14 46.10 -19.09
N VAL A 16 32.05 46.57 -19.69
CA VAL A 16 30.73 45.89 -19.61
C VAL A 16 30.77 44.54 -20.36
N LEU A 17 31.43 44.49 -21.50
CA LEU A 17 31.57 43.27 -22.30
C LEU A 17 32.41 42.21 -21.58
N VAL A 18 33.52 42.64 -20.92
CA VAL A 18 34.33 41.74 -20.07
C VAL A 18 33.56 41.25 -18.86
N ALA A 19 32.72 42.09 -18.23
CA ALA A 19 31.88 41.71 -17.13
C ALA A 19 30.79 40.69 -17.55
N ILE A 20 30.20 40.83 -18.73
CA ILE A 20 29.23 39.88 -19.30
C ILE A 20 29.91 38.54 -19.61
N ILE A 21 31.11 38.53 -20.18
CA ILE A 21 31.87 37.31 -20.45
C ILE A 21 32.30 36.64 -19.15
N ALA A 22 32.63 37.36 -18.09
CA ALA A 22 32.93 36.80 -16.78
C ALA A 22 31.69 36.21 -16.08
N MET A 23 30.52 36.78 -16.31
CA MET A 23 29.24 36.21 -15.79
C MET A 23 28.78 34.98 -16.56
N THR A 24 29.17 34.77 -17.80
CA THR A 24 28.84 33.59 -18.59
C THR A 24 29.76 32.39 -18.33
N SER A 25 30.84 32.60 -17.56
CA SER A 25 31.72 31.51 -17.10
C SER A 25 31.06 30.75 -15.91
N ILE A 26 29.73 30.53 -15.94
CA ILE A 26 29.06 29.56 -15.06
C ILE A 26 29.62 28.22 -15.49
N ARG A 27 30.50 27.66 -14.68
CA ARG A 27 30.90 26.27 -14.80
C ARG A 27 29.62 25.45 -14.81
N ALA A 28 29.29 24.88 -15.93
CA ALA A 28 28.37 23.73 -15.96
C ALA A 28 29.10 22.62 -15.21
N GLU A 29 28.91 22.55 -13.91
CA GLU A 29 29.17 21.32 -13.17
C GLU A 29 28.21 20.31 -13.77
N GLY A 30 28.71 19.45 -14.63
CA GLY A 30 28.00 18.30 -15.10
C GLY A 30 27.54 17.54 -13.84
N GLN A 31 26.24 17.59 -13.55
CA GLN A 31 25.66 16.74 -12.53
C GLN A 31 25.87 15.29 -13.01
N THR A 32 27.00 14.72 -12.61
CA THR A 32 27.15 13.26 -12.63
C THR A 32 26.20 12.72 -11.59
N THR A 33 24.93 12.55 -11.97
CA THR A 33 23.97 11.75 -11.22
C THR A 33 24.37 10.28 -11.35
N GLY A 34 25.56 9.96 -10.87
CA GLY A 34 26.01 8.61 -10.67
C GLY A 34 25.47 8.11 -9.34
N TYR A 35 24.74 7.01 -9.36
CA TYR A 35 24.41 6.31 -8.13
C TYR A 35 25.66 5.61 -7.59
N PRO A 36 25.99 5.74 -6.28
CA PRO A 36 27.11 5.01 -5.72
C PRO A 36 26.80 3.51 -5.83
N LEU A 37 27.61 2.78 -6.58
CA LEU A 37 27.52 1.35 -6.68
C LEU A 37 28.38 0.72 -5.56
N ASN A 38 27.76 -0.10 -4.73
CA ASN A 38 28.52 -0.92 -3.79
C ASN A 38 29.34 -1.95 -4.58
N TYR A 39 30.58 -2.13 -4.19
CA TYR A 39 31.45 -3.14 -4.81
C TYR A 39 32.09 -4.03 -3.74
N LYS A 40 32.45 -5.25 -4.13
CA LYS A 40 33.24 -6.20 -3.34
C LYS A 40 34.44 -6.61 -4.17
N ILE A 41 35.61 -6.68 -3.53
CA ILE A 41 36.82 -7.19 -4.17
C ILE A 41 36.89 -8.70 -3.87
N GLU A 42 36.87 -9.51 -4.93
CA GLU A 42 37.04 -10.96 -4.84
C GLU A 42 38.33 -11.34 -5.60
N GLY A 43 39.40 -11.59 -4.81
CA GLY A 43 40.72 -11.87 -5.37
C GLY A 43 41.32 -10.64 -6.06
N ARG A 44 41.44 -10.68 -7.41
CA ARG A 44 41.92 -9.56 -8.24
C ARG A 44 40.80 -8.81 -8.98
N ASP A 45 39.55 -9.27 -8.84
CA ASP A 45 38.42 -8.72 -9.57
C ASP A 45 37.53 -7.84 -8.68
N THR A 46 36.95 -6.80 -9.29
CA THR A 46 35.99 -5.92 -8.64
C THR A 46 34.59 -6.31 -9.08
N VAL A 47 33.79 -6.84 -8.15
CA VAL A 47 32.39 -7.22 -8.39
C VAL A 47 31.48 -6.08 -7.93
N TYR A 48 30.69 -5.50 -8.83
CA TYR A 48 29.72 -4.46 -8.50
C TYR A 48 28.41 -5.11 -8.03
N LEU A 49 27.94 -4.70 -6.84
CA LEU A 49 26.70 -5.18 -6.26
C LEU A 49 25.58 -4.21 -6.60
N ILE A 50 24.64 -4.64 -7.43
CA ILE A 50 23.44 -3.88 -7.79
C ILE A 50 22.25 -4.55 -7.13
N TYR A 51 21.63 -3.87 -6.17
CA TYR A 51 20.34 -4.30 -5.62
C TYR A 51 19.23 -3.83 -6.55
N MET A 52 18.70 -4.73 -7.35
CA MET A 52 17.49 -4.45 -8.12
C MET A 52 16.27 -4.66 -7.22
N ARG A 53 15.31 -3.74 -7.34
CA ARG A 53 13.99 -3.96 -6.73
C ARG A 53 13.35 -5.19 -7.35
N GLU A 54 12.65 -5.97 -6.56
CA GLU A 54 11.86 -7.08 -7.06
C GLU A 54 10.89 -6.56 -8.15
N LEU A 55 10.95 -7.17 -9.32
CA LEU A 55 10.06 -6.85 -10.43
C LEU A 55 8.87 -7.81 -10.36
N TYR A 56 7.70 -7.26 -10.13
CA TYR A 56 6.47 -8.03 -10.10
C TYR A 56 5.78 -7.96 -11.47
N PHE A 57 5.57 -9.13 -12.09
CA PHE A 57 4.80 -9.25 -13.31
C PHE A 57 3.38 -9.70 -12.98
N PHE A 58 2.41 -8.84 -13.27
CA PHE A 58 1.00 -9.12 -13.01
C PHE A 58 0.28 -9.49 -14.29
N ASN A 59 -0.46 -10.60 -14.24
CA ASN A 59 -1.22 -11.07 -15.41
C ASN A 59 -2.57 -10.34 -15.48
N ARG A 60 -2.67 -9.34 -16.36
CA ARG A 60 -3.93 -8.60 -16.59
C ARG A 60 -4.71 -9.23 -17.75
N PRO A 61 -6.04 -9.34 -17.65
CA PRO A 61 -6.85 -9.70 -18.79
C PRO A 61 -6.71 -8.66 -19.92
N VAL A 62 -6.39 -9.09 -21.12
CA VAL A 62 -6.12 -8.17 -22.25
C VAL A 62 -7.42 -7.71 -22.93
N ASN A 63 -8.41 -8.61 -23.04
CA ASN A 63 -9.66 -8.32 -23.72
C ASN A 63 -10.65 -7.58 -22.79
N LYS A 64 -10.81 -6.27 -23.00
CA LYS A 64 -11.69 -5.40 -22.21
C LYS A 64 -13.18 -5.80 -22.27
N ASN A 65 -13.60 -6.51 -23.27
CA ASN A 65 -14.99 -6.97 -23.41
C ASN A 65 -15.24 -8.33 -22.75
N SER A 66 -14.20 -9.01 -22.26
CA SER A 66 -14.31 -10.32 -21.64
C SER A 66 -14.95 -10.25 -20.25
N ARG A 67 -15.57 -11.39 -19.85
CA ARG A 67 -16.06 -11.57 -18.47
C ARG A 67 -14.92 -11.44 -17.44
N GLN A 68 -13.73 -11.94 -17.79
CA GLN A 68 -12.54 -11.88 -16.95
C GLN A 68 -12.12 -10.44 -16.67
N TRP A 69 -12.12 -9.58 -17.72
CA TRP A 69 -11.85 -8.15 -17.55
C TRP A 69 -12.85 -7.48 -16.63
N ARG A 70 -14.15 -7.70 -16.82
CA ARG A 70 -15.18 -7.10 -15.95
C ARG A 70 -15.05 -7.53 -14.49
N ASN A 71 -14.67 -8.80 -14.25
CA ASN A 71 -14.44 -9.32 -12.91
C ASN A 71 -13.19 -8.70 -12.29
N TYR A 72 -12.10 -8.60 -13.06
CA TYR A 72 -10.85 -7.97 -12.62
C TYR A 72 -11.06 -6.47 -12.30
N TYR A 73 -11.70 -5.74 -13.19
CA TYR A 73 -12.05 -4.33 -12.98
C TYR A 73 -12.86 -4.12 -11.70
N ARG A 74 -13.87 -4.95 -11.48
CA ARG A 74 -14.67 -4.93 -10.25
C ARG A 74 -13.84 -5.27 -9.01
N LEU A 75 -12.92 -6.22 -9.14
CA LEU A 75 -12.01 -6.59 -8.05
C LEU A 75 -11.13 -5.41 -7.66
N VAL A 76 -10.46 -4.75 -8.62
CA VAL A 76 -9.61 -3.58 -8.38
C VAL A 76 -10.41 -2.44 -7.71
N TYR A 77 -11.61 -2.15 -8.21
CA TYR A 77 -12.49 -1.14 -7.63
C TYR A 77 -12.87 -1.46 -6.17
N ASN A 78 -13.28 -2.71 -5.92
CA ASN A 78 -13.65 -3.14 -4.58
C ASN A 78 -12.44 -3.16 -3.63
N PHE A 79 -11.28 -3.58 -4.12
CA PHE A 79 -10.04 -3.61 -3.35
C PHE A 79 -9.67 -2.21 -2.83
N LYS A 80 -9.67 -1.19 -3.68
CA LYS A 80 -9.42 0.22 -3.27
C LYS A 80 -10.33 0.64 -2.12
N LYS A 81 -11.59 0.19 -2.13
CA LYS A 81 -12.58 0.55 -1.12
C LYS A 81 -12.42 -0.19 0.21
N VAL A 82 -12.03 -1.47 0.18
CA VAL A 82 -12.11 -2.31 1.38
C VAL A 82 -10.75 -2.58 2.02
N TYR A 83 -9.65 -2.52 1.27
CA TYR A 83 -8.34 -2.85 1.80
C TYR A 83 -7.90 -1.96 2.98
N PRO A 84 -8.16 -0.63 2.98
CA PRO A 84 -7.87 0.20 4.16
C PRO A 84 -8.55 -0.31 5.44
N TYR A 85 -9.76 -0.83 5.33
CA TYR A 85 -10.46 -1.40 6.49
C TYR A 85 -9.84 -2.73 6.96
N ALA A 86 -9.30 -3.53 6.05
CA ALA A 86 -8.56 -4.74 6.42
C ALA A 86 -7.29 -4.40 7.21
N LEU A 87 -6.57 -3.35 6.82
CA LEU A 87 -5.39 -2.88 7.53
C LEU A 87 -5.74 -2.38 8.93
N ILE A 88 -6.80 -1.56 9.07
CA ILE A 88 -7.27 -1.09 10.38
C ILE A 88 -7.68 -2.28 11.26
N ALA A 89 -8.41 -3.25 10.71
CA ALA A 89 -8.80 -4.45 11.45
C ALA A 89 -7.58 -5.26 11.92
N ARG A 90 -6.56 -5.42 11.09
CA ARG A 90 -5.29 -6.06 11.47
C ARG A 90 -4.64 -5.34 12.65
N ASP A 91 -4.49 -4.02 12.55
CA ASP A 91 -3.81 -3.22 13.57
C ASP A 91 -4.57 -3.31 14.92
N LYS A 92 -5.90 -3.25 14.88
CA LYS A 92 -6.75 -3.40 16.06
C LYS A 92 -6.64 -4.78 16.70
N ILE A 93 -6.61 -5.84 15.90
CA ILE A 93 -6.45 -7.22 16.40
C ILE A 93 -5.07 -7.40 17.04
N GLN A 94 -4.01 -6.89 16.40
CA GLN A 94 -2.65 -6.95 16.95
C GLN A 94 -2.53 -6.15 18.26
N GLU A 95 -3.17 -4.99 18.34
CA GLU A 95 -3.25 -4.20 19.58
C GLU A 95 -3.93 -5.00 20.70
N ALA A 96 -5.09 -5.61 20.41
CA ALA A 96 -5.82 -6.40 21.38
C ALA A 96 -5.02 -7.62 21.88
N ASP A 97 -4.38 -8.35 20.96
CA ASP A 97 -3.50 -9.49 21.31
C ASP A 97 -2.33 -9.04 22.19
N SER A 98 -1.71 -7.91 21.86
CA SER A 98 -0.61 -7.33 22.63
C SER A 98 -1.05 -6.95 24.05
N ILE A 99 -2.22 -6.33 24.22
CA ILE A 99 -2.77 -5.96 25.52
C ILE A 99 -3.10 -7.22 26.35
N ILE A 100 -3.73 -8.23 25.72
CA ILE A 100 -4.06 -9.49 26.40
C ILE A 100 -2.78 -10.17 26.90
N ALA A 101 -1.74 -10.20 26.10
CA ALA A 101 -0.45 -10.80 26.44
C ALA A 101 0.26 -10.02 27.55
N ALA A 102 0.40 -8.69 27.39
CA ALA A 102 1.11 -7.83 28.35
C ALA A 102 0.47 -7.81 29.74
N ARG A 103 -0.86 -7.85 29.80
CA ARG A 103 -1.62 -7.85 31.06
C ARG A 103 -1.92 -9.24 31.57
N ASN A 104 -1.51 -10.28 30.85
CA ASN A 104 -1.76 -11.70 31.16
C ASN A 104 -3.24 -11.98 31.48
N TYR A 105 -4.15 -11.38 30.70
CA TYR A 105 -5.59 -11.54 30.91
C TYR A 105 -6.04 -12.98 30.67
N LYS A 106 -6.71 -13.57 31.67
CA LYS A 106 -7.25 -14.95 31.65
C LYS A 106 -8.69 -14.97 32.15
N GLY A 107 -9.44 -15.99 31.74
CA GLY A 107 -10.82 -16.21 32.18
C GLY A 107 -11.70 -14.96 32.03
N GLY A 108 -12.41 -14.58 33.07
CA GLY A 108 -13.36 -13.47 33.04
C GLY A 108 -12.75 -12.09 32.78
N GLN A 109 -11.46 -11.88 33.03
CA GLN A 109 -10.77 -10.62 32.66
C GLN A 109 -10.61 -10.51 31.15
N ARG A 110 -10.19 -11.62 30.50
CA ARG A 110 -10.07 -11.70 29.05
C ARG A 110 -11.45 -11.54 28.38
N GLU A 111 -12.48 -12.18 28.88
CA GLU A 111 -13.84 -12.06 28.35
C GLU A 111 -14.37 -10.62 28.41
N ARG A 112 -14.17 -9.93 29.53
CA ARG A 112 -14.60 -8.53 29.68
C ARG A 112 -13.85 -7.62 28.70
N PHE A 113 -12.53 -7.80 28.56
CA PHE A 113 -11.71 -7.04 27.60
C PHE A 113 -12.18 -7.30 26.18
N ILE A 114 -12.36 -8.56 25.77
CA ILE A 114 -12.83 -8.91 24.44
C ILE A 114 -14.20 -8.29 24.15
N LYS A 115 -15.13 -8.32 25.11
CA LYS A 115 -16.46 -7.72 24.93
C LYS A 115 -16.37 -6.20 24.72
N GLN A 116 -15.49 -5.52 25.47
CA GLN A 116 -15.27 -4.10 25.29
C GLN A 116 -14.64 -3.80 23.90
N PHE A 117 -13.58 -4.51 23.56
CA PHE A 117 -12.89 -4.40 22.26
C PHE A 117 -13.84 -4.65 21.09
N GLU A 118 -14.68 -5.67 21.18
CA GLU A 118 -15.69 -5.99 20.18
C GLU A 118 -16.69 -4.84 19.99
N ASN A 119 -17.16 -4.21 21.06
CA ASN A 119 -18.07 -3.07 20.99
C ASN A 119 -17.39 -1.85 20.36
N GLU A 120 -16.14 -1.57 20.69
CA GLU A 120 -15.36 -0.48 20.09
C GLU A 120 -15.16 -0.71 18.59
N LEU A 121 -14.72 -1.91 18.22
CA LEU A 121 -14.54 -2.30 16.82
C LEU A 121 -15.86 -2.17 16.03
N PHE A 122 -16.97 -2.65 16.60
CA PHE A 122 -18.28 -2.56 15.95
C PHE A 122 -18.72 -1.12 15.76
N SER A 123 -18.56 -0.26 16.76
CA SER A 123 -18.96 1.15 16.65
C SER A 123 -18.21 1.89 15.55
N GLU A 124 -16.94 1.54 15.34
CA GLU A 124 -16.09 2.11 14.30
C GLU A 124 -16.45 1.61 12.89
N PHE A 125 -16.72 0.31 12.77
CA PHE A 125 -16.93 -0.35 11.48
C PHE A 125 -18.40 -0.48 11.07
N GLU A 126 -19.36 -0.29 11.95
CA GLU A 126 -20.81 -0.49 11.66
C GLU A 126 -21.26 0.31 10.44
N LYS A 127 -20.97 1.60 10.40
CA LYS A 127 -21.40 2.48 9.30
C LYS A 127 -20.76 2.10 7.96
N PRO A 128 -19.43 1.88 7.87
CA PRO A 128 -18.80 1.38 6.65
C PRO A 128 -19.35 0.02 6.21
N LEU A 129 -19.47 -0.95 7.12
CA LEU A 129 -19.92 -2.31 6.80
C LEU A 129 -21.35 -2.34 6.26
N LYS A 130 -22.26 -1.54 6.84
CA LYS A 130 -23.64 -1.44 6.35
C LYS A 130 -23.75 -0.92 4.92
N LYS A 131 -22.76 -0.15 4.45
CA LYS A 131 -22.71 0.38 3.08
C LYS A 131 -22.00 -0.54 2.09
N MET A 132 -21.38 -1.61 2.56
CA MET A 132 -20.67 -2.55 1.69
C MET A 132 -21.63 -3.50 1.00
N THR A 133 -21.32 -3.80 -0.26
CA THR A 133 -21.97 -4.89 -0.98
C THR A 133 -21.49 -6.25 -0.44
N ILE A 134 -22.25 -7.31 -0.72
CA ILE A 134 -21.86 -8.70 -0.37
C ILE A 134 -20.47 -9.03 -0.93
N SER A 135 -20.16 -8.63 -2.16
CA SER A 135 -18.85 -8.88 -2.77
C SER A 135 -17.71 -8.13 -2.06
N GLN A 136 -17.98 -6.90 -1.60
CA GLN A 136 -17.02 -6.11 -0.81
C GLN A 136 -16.80 -6.74 0.56
N GLY A 137 -17.87 -7.18 1.24
CA GLY A 137 -17.75 -7.89 2.52
C GLY A 137 -16.94 -9.19 2.40
N LYS A 138 -17.18 -9.99 1.35
CA LYS A 138 -16.38 -11.19 1.06
C LYS A 138 -14.90 -10.86 0.87
N LEU A 139 -14.61 -9.86 0.06
CA LEU A 139 -13.24 -9.42 -0.19
C LEU A 139 -12.57 -8.91 1.09
N LEU A 140 -13.29 -8.13 1.91
CA LEU A 140 -12.79 -7.63 3.19
C LEU A 140 -12.34 -8.75 4.11
N LEU A 141 -13.15 -9.81 4.27
CA LEU A 141 -12.77 -10.92 5.16
C LEU A 141 -11.58 -11.72 4.62
N LYS A 142 -11.50 -11.96 3.32
CA LYS A 142 -10.31 -12.57 2.71
C LYS A 142 -9.05 -11.75 2.94
N LEU A 143 -9.16 -10.43 2.86
CA LEU A 143 -8.05 -9.52 3.15
C LEU A 143 -7.68 -9.48 4.63
N ILE A 144 -8.66 -9.55 5.54
CA ILE A 144 -8.39 -9.70 6.98
C ILE A 144 -7.67 -11.02 7.26
N ASP A 145 -8.11 -12.14 6.66
CA ASP A 145 -7.44 -13.44 6.79
C ASP A 145 -5.98 -13.37 6.36
N ARG A 146 -5.73 -12.70 5.24
CA ARG A 146 -4.39 -12.48 4.71
C ARG A 146 -3.52 -11.63 5.64
N GLU A 147 -4.05 -10.53 6.15
CA GLU A 147 -3.30 -9.56 6.97
C GLU A 147 -3.03 -10.09 8.39
N VAL A 148 -3.95 -10.87 8.95
CA VAL A 148 -3.82 -11.41 10.32
C VAL A 148 -3.13 -12.77 10.32
N GLY A 149 -3.10 -13.47 9.19
CA GLY A 149 -2.49 -14.81 9.07
C GLY A 149 -3.34 -15.91 9.71
N GLN A 150 -4.61 -15.63 10.04
CA GLN A 150 -5.57 -16.59 10.60
C GLN A 150 -6.89 -16.43 9.87
N SER A 151 -7.61 -17.56 9.64
CA SER A 151 -8.91 -17.44 8.99
C SER A 151 -9.89 -16.66 9.86
N SER A 152 -10.74 -15.86 9.20
CA SER A 152 -11.78 -15.06 9.85
C SER A 152 -12.68 -15.90 10.77
N TYR A 153 -12.84 -17.20 10.50
CA TYR A 153 -13.56 -18.12 11.38
C TYR A 153 -12.93 -18.20 12.77
N TYR A 154 -11.60 -18.35 12.85
CA TYR A 154 -10.88 -18.42 14.13
C TYR A 154 -10.86 -17.08 14.84
N LEU A 155 -10.70 -15.98 14.09
CA LEU A 155 -10.81 -14.64 14.65
C LEU A 155 -12.17 -14.43 15.28
N ILE A 156 -13.23 -14.71 14.56
CA ILE A 156 -14.61 -14.66 15.03
C ILE A 156 -14.80 -15.50 16.29
N LYS A 157 -14.29 -16.74 16.30
CA LYS A 157 -14.40 -17.65 17.44
C LYS A 157 -13.66 -17.11 18.68
N ASN A 158 -12.47 -16.55 18.49
CA ASN A 158 -11.60 -16.07 19.58
C ASN A 158 -12.09 -14.75 20.19
N TYR A 159 -12.72 -13.90 19.38
CA TYR A 159 -13.19 -12.57 19.75
C TYR A 159 -14.71 -12.46 19.85
N ARG A 160 -15.41 -13.57 19.84
CA ARG A 160 -16.87 -13.60 19.98
C ARG A 160 -17.25 -13.41 21.45
N GLY A 161 -17.68 -12.21 21.82
CA GLY A 161 -18.07 -11.90 23.20
C GLY A 161 -19.39 -11.16 23.37
N GLY A 162 -19.92 -10.50 22.36
CA GLY A 162 -21.07 -9.64 22.53
C GLY A 162 -21.78 -9.14 21.27
N PHE A 163 -21.31 -9.49 20.10
CA PHE A 163 -21.97 -9.09 18.85
C PHE A 163 -23.40 -9.56 18.80
N THR A 164 -24.28 -8.67 18.35
CA THR A 164 -25.69 -9.00 18.19
C THR A 164 -25.85 -10.15 17.21
N ALA A 165 -26.83 -11.03 17.47
CA ALA A 165 -27.19 -12.14 16.56
C ALA A 165 -27.38 -11.66 15.11
N PHE A 166 -27.82 -10.43 14.92
CA PHE A 166 -27.99 -9.79 13.61
C PHE A 166 -26.67 -9.65 12.82
N PHE A 167 -25.57 -9.24 13.47
CA PHE A 167 -24.26 -9.12 12.82
C PHE A 167 -23.76 -10.49 12.34
N TRP A 168 -23.86 -11.50 13.23
CA TRP A 168 -23.47 -12.88 12.91
C TRP A 168 -24.32 -13.51 11.83
N GLN A 169 -25.62 -13.22 11.81
CA GLN A 169 -26.51 -13.62 10.71
C GLN A 169 -26.12 -12.95 9.39
N GLY A 170 -25.71 -11.68 9.42
CA GLY A 170 -25.18 -10.96 8.25
C GLY A 170 -23.93 -11.65 7.68
N ILE A 171 -22.96 -11.95 8.53
CA ILE A 171 -21.75 -12.68 8.13
C ILE A 171 -22.09 -14.08 7.61
N ALA A 172 -22.92 -14.85 8.31
CA ALA A 172 -23.33 -16.18 7.88
C ALA A 172 -24.07 -16.15 6.53
N ARG A 173 -24.89 -15.13 6.27
CA ARG A 173 -25.58 -14.95 4.99
C ARG A 173 -24.59 -14.63 3.84
N ILE A 174 -23.55 -13.86 4.11
CA ILE A 174 -22.53 -13.49 3.13
C ILE A 174 -21.65 -14.69 2.77
N PHE A 175 -21.29 -15.49 3.76
CA PHE A 175 -20.22 -16.50 3.62
C PHE A 175 -20.69 -17.93 3.56
N GLY A 176 -21.86 -18.25 4.12
CA GLY A 176 -22.34 -19.63 4.22
C GLY A 176 -21.30 -20.57 4.84
N SER A 177 -20.99 -21.68 4.16
CA SER A 177 -20.00 -22.67 4.61
C SER A 177 -18.52 -22.29 4.39
N ASN A 178 -18.25 -21.22 3.62
CA ASN A 178 -16.89 -20.91 3.15
C ASN A 178 -16.05 -20.03 4.11
N LEU A 179 -16.56 -19.71 5.30
CA LEU A 179 -15.79 -18.97 6.32
C LEU A 179 -14.53 -19.68 6.82
N LYS A 180 -14.47 -21.00 6.65
CA LYS A 180 -13.35 -21.83 7.10
C LYS A 180 -12.23 -21.98 6.08
N THR A 181 -12.48 -21.59 4.83
CA THR A 181 -11.46 -21.67 3.77
C THR A 181 -10.40 -20.60 4.01
N PRO A 182 -9.16 -20.99 4.31
CA PRO A 182 -8.09 -20.02 4.53
C PRO A 182 -7.78 -19.25 3.24
N TYR A 183 -7.13 -18.11 3.40
CA TYR A 183 -6.64 -17.34 2.26
C TYR A 183 -5.58 -18.13 1.48
N ASP A 184 -5.79 -18.28 0.17
CA ASP A 184 -4.89 -19.01 -0.74
C ASP A 184 -4.21 -18.05 -1.73
N LYS A 185 -3.05 -17.52 -1.31
CA LYS A 185 -2.29 -16.55 -2.09
C LYS A 185 -1.75 -17.08 -3.42
N PHE A 186 -1.62 -18.39 -3.57
CA PHE A 186 -1.10 -19.02 -4.79
C PHE A 186 -2.17 -19.62 -5.70
N GLY A 187 -3.38 -19.84 -5.17
CA GLY A 187 -4.51 -20.42 -5.88
C GLY A 187 -5.65 -19.42 -6.10
N GLU A 188 -6.80 -19.66 -5.44
CA GLU A 188 -8.03 -18.90 -5.69
C GLU A 188 -7.90 -17.39 -5.42
N ASP A 189 -7.07 -16.99 -4.46
CA ASP A 189 -6.92 -15.59 -4.03
C ASP A 189 -5.69 -14.90 -4.67
N LYS A 190 -5.04 -15.55 -5.65
CA LYS A 190 -3.85 -15.01 -6.32
C LYS A 190 -4.06 -13.60 -6.86
N ALA A 191 -5.20 -13.33 -7.50
CA ALA A 191 -5.49 -12.00 -8.04
C ALA A 191 -5.63 -10.94 -6.93
N ILE A 192 -6.11 -11.33 -5.74
CA ILE A 192 -6.17 -10.46 -4.56
C ILE A 192 -4.76 -10.19 -4.03
N GLU A 193 -3.92 -11.23 -3.92
CA GLU A 193 -2.53 -11.10 -3.47
C GLU A 193 -1.73 -10.18 -4.39
N GLU A 194 -1.91 -10.28 -5.70
CA GLU A 194 -1.29 -9.37 -6.66
C GLU A 194 -1.63 -7.90 -6.35
N LEU A 195 -2.89 -7.59 -6.02
CA LEU A 195 -3.29 -6.23 -5.66
C LEU A 195 -2.71 -5.79 -4.30
N VAL A 196 -2.60 -6.71 -3.33
CA VAL A 196 -1.94 -6.43 -2.04
C VAL A 196 -0.47 -6.09 -2.25
N VAL A 197 0.26 -6.89 -3.02
CA VAL A 197 1.67 -6.64 -3.35
C VAL A 197 1.83 -5.30 -4.08
N MET A 198 0.94 -4.99 -5.03
CA MET A 198 0.94 -3.69 -5.72
C MET A 198 0.70 -2.53 -4.76
N TYR A 199 -0.19 -2.69 -3.80
CA TYR A 199 -0.45 -1.67 -2.77
C TYR A 199 0.77 -1.46 -1.87
N GLN A 200 1.40 -2.54 -1.42
CA GLN A 200 2.58 -2.51 -0.54
C GLN A 200 3.80 -1.88 -1.22
N ASN A 201 3.98 -2.08 -2.53
CA ASN A 201 5.08 -1.48 -3.29
C ASN A 201 4.75 -0.11 -3.91
N GLY A 202 3.55 0.43 -3.65
CA GLY A 202 3.11 1.75 -4.12
C GLY A 202 2.64 1.80 -5.58
N SER A 203 2.56 0.67 -6.30
CA SER A 203 2.14 0.65 -7.70
C SER A 203 0.62 0.53 -7.90
N PHE A 204 -0.12 0.26 -6.83
CA PHE A 204 -1.58 0.07 -6.91
C PHE A 204 -2.33 1.32 -7.40
N ASP A 205 -1.97 2.49 -6.92
CA ASP A 205 -2.64 3.73 -7.33
C ASP A 205 -2.41 4.01 -8.81
N TYR A 206 -1.22 3.72 -9.35
CA TYR A 206 -0.97 3.79 -10.78
C TYR A 206 -1.89 2.84 -11.58
N LEU A 207 -2.03 1.59 -11.12
CA LEU A 207 -2.98 0.66 -11.71
C LEU A 207 -4.41 1.21 -11.65
N TYR A 208 -4.85 1.66 -10.46
CA TYR A 208 -6.22 2.14 -10.24
C TYR A 208 -6.56 3.28 -11.20
N TYR A 209 -5.76 4.35 -11.22
CA TYR A 209 -6.01 5.50 -12.10
C TYR A 209 -5.81 5.21 -13.60
N SER A 210 -5.15 4.11 -13.96
CA SER A 210 -5.09 3.66 -15.36
C SER A 210 -6.38 2.97 -15.83
N LEU A 211 -7.24 2.56 -14.89
CA LEU A 211 -8.48 1.84 -15.16
C LEU A 211 -9.73 2.72 -15.00
N PHE A 212 -9.66 3.74 -14.14
CA PHE A 212 -10.77 4.62 -13.75
C PHE A 212 -10.44 6.09 -14.00
#